data_f8b624b9537c05a0016ce8ba1fbad8a1
#
_entry.id   f8b624b9537c05a0016ce8ba1fbad8a1
#
_cell.length_a   1.000
_cell.length_b   1.000
_cell.length_c   1.000
_cell.angle_alpha   90.00
_cell.angle_beta   90.00
_cell.angle_gamma   90.00
#
_symmetry.space_group_name_H-M   'P 1'
#
loop_
_entity.id
_entity.type
_entity.pdbx_description
1 polymer ?
#
loop_
_entity_poly.entity_id
_entity_poly.type
_entity_poly.pdbx_seq_one_letter_code
_entity_poly.pdbx_strand_id
1 'polypeptide(L)'
;MKKIVSMLAVVATLAGVLALNACSLMPTESQGEADRRPQISFKATTERVLNSKIILDGIDMGQVGSYLEGDTSLRIDAGPHMLIVASNNRLVYQQSFYAGSGYSRIFTVY
;
A
#
# COMPACT_ATOMS: atom_id res chain seq x y z
N MET A 1 24.73 -37.25 -42.77
CA MET A 1 24.62 -35.81 -42.84
C MET A 1 23.17 -35.30 -42.69
N LYS A 2 22.24 -35.81 -43.41
CA LYS A 2 20.86 -35.36 -43.35
C LYS A 2 20.21 -35.58 -41.99
N LYS A 3 20.55 -36.66 -41.30
CA LYS A 3 20.00 -36.96 -39.98
C LYS A 3 20.45 -36.01 -38.89
N ILE A 4 21.63 -35.44 -38.99
CA ILE A 4 22.16 -34.48 -38.00
C ILE A 4 21.43 -33.17 -38.11
N VAL A 5 21.10 -32.72 -39.32
CA VAL A 5 20.41 -31.47 -39.53
C VAL A 5 18.97 -31.53 -38.96
N SER A 6 18.32 -32.68 -39.10
CA SER A 6 16.97 -32.87 -38.54
C SER A 6 16.96 -32.83 -37.01
N MET A 7 17.97 -33.37 -36.37
CA MET A 7 18.10 -33.32 -34.91
C MET A 7 18.28 -31.90 -34.39
N LEU A 8 19.06 -31.10 -35.05
CA LEU A 8 19.28 -29.71 -34.68
C LEU A 8 18.01 -28.88 -34.79
N ALA A 9 17.22 -29.09 -35.80
CA ALA A 9 15.95 -28.40 -35.97
C ALA A 9 14.95 -28.72 -34.86
N VAL A 10 14.88 -29.96 -34.43
CA VAL A 10 14.00 -30.37 -33.33
C VAL A 10 14.40 -29.73 -31.99
N VAL A 11 15.67 -29.69 -31.71
CA VAL A 11 16.16 -29.08 -30.48
C VAL A 11 15.83 -27.57 -30.42
N ALA A 12 16.01 -26.87 -31.52
CA ALA A 12 15.68 -25.46 -31.62
C ALA A 12 14.20 -25.17 -31.38
N THR A 13 13.32 -26.01 -31.88
CA THR A 13 11.88 -25.88 -31.70
C THR A 13 11.46 -26.07 -30.26
N LEU A 14 12.04 -27.00 -29.55
CA LEU A 14 11.75 -27.24 -28.15
C LEU A 14 12.16 -26.05 -27.27
N ALA A 15 13.29 -25.45 -27.52
CA ALA A 15 13.75 -24.28 -26.75
C ALA A 15 12.80 -23.09 -26.93
N GLY A 16 12.27 -22.88 -28.14
CA GLY A 16 11.35 -21.80 -28.41
C GLY A 16 10.02 -21.94 -27.65
N VAL A 17 9.50 -23.14 -27.57
CA VAL A 17 8.24 -23.39 -26.85
C VAL A 17 8.36 -23.14 -25.37
N LEU A 18 9.44 -23.52 -24.75
CA LEU A 18 9.67 -23.28 -23.33
C LEU A 18 9.77 -21.78 -23.00
N ALA A 19 10.39 -20.99 -23.85
CA ALA A 19 10.50 -19.56 -23.65
C ALA A 19 9.14 -18.86 -23.71
N LEU A 20 8.24 -19.29 -24.60
CA LEU A 20 6.90 -18.72 -24.71
C LEU A 20 6.05 -18.97 -23.48
N ASN A 21 6.13 -20.14 -22.89
CA ASN A 21 5.39 -20.45 -21.69
C ASN A 21 5.82 -19.62 -20.48
N ALA A 22 7.08 -19.34 -20.35
CA ALA A 22 7.58 -18.50 -19.26
C ALA A 22 7.11 -17.06 -19.38
N CYS A 23 6.98 -16.53 -20.58
CA CYS A 23 6.57 -15.15 -20.79
C CYS A 23 5.08 -14.90 -20.57
N SER A 24 4.23 -15.91 -20.75
CA SER A 24 2.79 -15.74 -20.66
C SER A 24 2.25 -15.75 -19.23
N LEU A 25 3.00 -16.20 -18.26
CA LEU A 25 2.54 -16.35 -16.90
C LEU A 25 2.74 -15.10 -16.02
N MET A 26 3.70 -14.26 -16.33
CA MET A 26 4.08 -13.15 -15.47
C MET A 26 3.18 -11.91 -15.55
N PRO A 27 2.65 -11.49 -16.70
CA PRO A 27 1.93 -10.22 -16.75
C PRO A 27 0.51 -10.24 -16.23
N THR A 28 -0.10 -11.41 -16.10
CA THR A 28 -1.53 -11.49 -15.81
C THR A 28 -1.88 -11.51 -14.34
N GLU A 29 -0.95 -11.80 -13.46
CA GLU A 29 -1.26 -11.95 -12.04
C GLU A 29 -1.16 -10.64 -11.25
N SER A 30 -0.41 -9.69 -11.71
CA SER A 30 -0.15 -8.47 -10.94
C SER A 30 -1.05 -7.28 -11.29
N GLN A 31 -1.82 -7.36 -12.35
CA GLN A 31 -2.57 -6.22 -12.86
C GLN A 31 -4.02 -6.12 -12.40
N GLY A 32 -4.54 -7.11 -11.71
CA GLY A 32 -5.96 -7.17 -11.41
C GLY A 32 -6.34 -6.82 -9.98
N GLU A 33 -5.40 -6.70 -9.07
CA GLU A 33 -5.73 -6.49 -7.67
C GLU A 33 -5.55 -5.03 -7.27
N ALA A 34 -6.66 -4.35 -7.06
CA ALA A 34 -6.64 -3.05 -6.43
C ALA A 34 -6.22 -3.19 -4.97
N ASP A 35 -5.41 -2.27 -4.48
CA ASP A 35 -5.04 -2.21 -3.08
C ASP A 35 -6.28 -1.83 -2.26
N ARG A 36 -6.78 -2.78 -1.48
CA ARG A 36 -7.96 -2.61 -0.64
C ARG A 36 -7.64 -2.33 0.82
N ARG A 37 -6.41 -2.07 1.14
CA ARG A 37 -6.07 -1.70 2.50
C ARG A 37 -6.85 -0.46 2.92
N PRO A 38 -7.31 -0.39 4.16
CA PRO A 38 -7.93 0.82 4.68
C PRO A 38 -7.00 2.02 4.57
N GLN A 39 -7.58 3.18 4.44
CA GLN A 39 -6.81 4.42 4.38
C GLN A 39 -7.44 5.49 5.26
N ILE A 40 -6.61 6.27 5.89
CA ILE A 40 -7.02 7.39 6.71
C ILE A 40 -6.32 8.66 6.27
N SER A 41 -6.97 9.78 6.46
CA SER A 41 -6.42 11.09 6.22
C SER A 41 -6.86 12.04 7.31
N PHE A 42 -6.34 13.27 7.30
CA PHE A 42 -6.54 14.21 8.38
C PHE A 42 -6.99 15.55 7.85
N LYS A 43 -7.75 16.24 8.69
CA LYS A 43 -8.17 17.61 8.47
C LYS A 43 -7.75 18.41 9.68
N ALA A 44 -6.95 19.45 9.47
CA ALA A 44 -6.40 20.28 10.54
C ALA A 44 -6.37 21.72 10.11
N THR A 45 -6.63 22.62 11.04
CA THR A 45 -6.73 24.05 10.77
C THR A 45 -5.57 24.87 11.33
N THR A 46 -4.78 24.29 12.23
CA THR A 46 -3.67 25.03 12.87
C THR A 46 -2.34 24.38 12.56
N GLU A 47 -1.28 25.18 12.50
CA GLU A 47 0.07 24.68 12.27
C GLU A 47 0.52 23.73 13.37
N ARG A 48 0.11 23.96 14.59
CA ARG A 48 0.44 23.08 15.71
C ARG A 48 -0.05 21.67 15.47
N VAL A 49 -1.27 21.52 14.97
CA VAL A 49 -1.83 20.21 14.65
C VAL A 49 -1.16 19.61 13.42
N LEU A 50 -0.90 20.40 12.39
CA LEU A 50 -0.21 19.94 11.19
C LEU A 50 1.18 19.36 11.50
N ASN A 51 1.88 19.93 12.48
CA ASN A 51 3.20 19.48 12.90
C ASN A 51 3.15 18.37 13.96
N SER A 52 1.97 18.02 14.43
CA SER A 52 1.79 16.96 15.42
C SER A 52 2.10 15.59 14.84
N LYS A 53 2.56 14.69 15.69
CA LYS A 53 2.87 13.31 15.30
C LYS A 53 1.62 12.45 15.31
N ILE A 54 1.54 11.57 14.32
CA ILE A 54 0.55 10.50 14.26
C ILE A 54 1.20 9.26 14.87
N ILE A 55 0.60 8.73 15.91
CA ILE A 55 1.02 7.47 16.52
C ILE A 55 -0.13 6.48 16.34
N LEU A 56 0.08 5.48 15.52
CA LEU A 56 -0.92 4.45 15.25
C LEU A 56 -0.45 3.14 15.88
N ASP A 57 -1.24 2.62 16.79
CA ASP A 57 -0.92 1.39 17.53
C ASP A 57 0.47 1.43 18.16
N GLY A 58 0.86 2.58 18.67
CA GLY A 58 2.16 2.80 19.30
C GLY A 58 3.31 3.08 18.34
N ILE A 59 3.06 3.17 17.05
CA ILE A 59 4.09 3.39 16.02
C ILE A 59 3.98 4.80 15.48
N ASP A 60 5.10 5.51 15.43
CA ASP A 60 5.19 6.85 14.84
C ASP A 60 5.06 6.74 13.31
N MET A 61 4.00 7.30 12.77
CA MET A 61 3.71 7.28 11.33
C MET A 61 4.07 8.59 10.63
N GLY A 62 4.61 9.54 11.34
CA GLY A 62 4.94 10.86 10.80
C GLY A 62 4.00 11.95 11.28
N GLN A 63 3.91 13.02 10.51
CA GLN A 63 3.14 14.21 10.90
C GLN A 63 1.76 14.23 10.24
N VAL A 64 0.81 14.85 10.91
CA VAL A 64 -0.55 15.07 10.39
C VAL A 64 -0.52 15.76 9.03
N GLY A 65 0.34 16.76 8.88
CA GLY A 65 0.46 17.52 7.63
C GLY A 65 0.88 16.70 6.41
N SER A 66 1.43 15.51 6.62
CA SER A 66 1.82 14.62 5.53
C SER A 66 0.66 13.80 4.97
N TYR A 67 -0.47 13.77 5.65
CA TYR A 67 -1.62 12.93 5.28
C TYR A 67 -2.93 13.72 5.32
N LEU A 68 -2.93 14.87 4.67
CA LEU A 68 -4.11 15.73 4.62
C LEU A 68 -5.13 15.23 3.61
N GLU A 69 -6.40 15.45 3.93
CA GLU A 69 -7.52 15.16 3.05
C GLU A 69 -7.32 15.75 1.65
N GLY A 70 -7.55 14.93 0.63
CA GLY A 70 -7.44 15.36 -0.76
C GLY A 70 -6.02 15.38 -1.31
N ASP A 71 -5.03 15.11 -0.49
CA ASP A 71 -3.62 15.13 -0.90
C ASP A 71 -3.01 13.74 -0.80
N THR A 72 -2.73 13.27 0.41
CA THR A 72 -2.13 11.96 0.64
C THR A 72 -2.87 11.23 1.75
N SER A 73 -3.17 9.97 1.56
CA SER A 73 -3.75 9.13 2.61
C SER A 73 -2.73 8.15 3.16
N LEU A 74 -2.89 7.83 4.44
CA LEU A 74 -2.08 6.83 5.12
C LEU A 74 -2.78 5.47 4.99
N ARG A 75 -2.13 4.51 4.38
CA ARG A 75 -2.64 3.14 4.27
C ARG A 75 -2.28 2.35 5.51
N ILE A 76 -3.25 1.64 6.04
CA ILE A 76 -3.13 0.88 7.29
C ILE A 76 -3.65 -0.53 7.08
N ASP A 77 -3.34 -1.42 8.01
CA ASP A 77 -3.86 -2.78 7.97
C ASP A 77 -5.34 -2.80 8.36
N ALA A 78 -6.06 -3.79 7.89
CA ALA A 78 -7.43 -4.02 8.32
C ALA A 78 -7.45 -4.50 9.78
N GLY A 79 -8.41 -4.04 10.54
CA GLY A 79 -8.59 -4.44 11.92
C GLY A 79 -8.78 -3.27 12.88
N PRO A 80 -8.70 -3.55 14.19
CA PRO A 80 -8.80 -2.52 15.22
C PRO A 80 -7.51 -1.71 15.35
N HIS A 81 -7.65 -0.42 15.58
CA HIS A 81 -6.52 0.49 15.73
C HIS A 81 -6.77 1.51 16.84
N MET A 82 -5.68 1.99 17.42
CA MET A 82 -5.67 3.14 18.32
C MET A 82 -4.89 4.27 17.66
N LEU A 83 -5.56 5.37 17.40
CA LEU A 83 -4.95 6.58 16.86
C LEU A 83 -4.66 7.56 17.98
N ILE A 84 -3.42 8.03 18.03
CA ILE A 84 -3.01 9.13 18.92
C ILE A 84 -2.37 10.20 18.05
N VAL A 85 -2.74 11.44 18.29
CA VAL A 85 -2.06 12.60 17.74
C VAL A 85 -1.44 13.38 18.91
N ALA A 86 -0.14 13.58 18.86
CA ALA A 86 0.60 14.21 19.95
C ALA A 86 1.47 15.35 19.45
N SER A 87 1.53 16.43 20.23
CA SER A 87 2.38 17.59 19.97
C SER A 87 3.23 17.85 21.21
N ASN A 88 4.57 17.87 21.03
CA ASN A 88 5.52 18.12 22.13
C ASN A 88 5.26 17.22 23.35
N ASN A 89 5.07 15.90 23.09
CA ASN A 89 4.77 14.89 24.11
C ASN A 89 3.43 15.11 24.84
N ARG A 90 2.55 15.92 24.29
CA ARG A 90 1.21 16.14 24.82
C ARG A 90 0.17 15.52 23.91
N LEU A 91 -0.81 14.87 24.51
CA LEU A 91 -1.93 14.32 23.79
C LEU A 91 -2.81 15.45 23.21
N VAL A 92 -3.01 15.42 21.91
CA VAL A 92 -3.90 16.35 21.20
C VAL A 92 -5.23 15.66 20.86
N TYR A 93 -5.16 14.41 20.44
CA TYR A 93 -6.35 13.66 19.99
C TYR A 93 -6.10 12.16 20.20
N GLN A 94 -7.14 11.45 20.57
CA GLN A 94 -7.08 10.00 20.73
C GLN A 94 -8.40 9.38 20.30
N GLN A 95 -8.34 8.32 19.49
CA GLN A 95 -9.53 7.64 18.98
C GLN A 95 -9.23 6.18 18.71
N SER A 96 -10.02 5.29 19.29
CA SER A 96 -10.06 3.89 18.88
C SER A 96 -11.01 3.75 17.69
N PHE A 97 -10.65 2.95 16.70
CA PHE A 97 -11.51 2.69 15.56
C PHE A 97 -11.23 1.33 14.95
N TYR A 98 -12.17 0.85 14.17
CA TYR A 98 -12.03 -0.38 13.40
C TYR A 98 -12.01 -0.03 11.91
N ALA A 99 -11.01 -0.53 11.19
CA ALA A 99 -10.85 -0.30 9.76
C ALA A 99 -11.05 -1.61 9.00
N GLY A 100 -12.14 -1.70 8.26
CA GLY A 100 -12.38 -2.83 7.37
C GLY A 100 -11.73 -2.64 6.00
N SER A 101 -11.72 -3.70 5.21
CA SER A 101 -11.22 -3.63 3.83
C SER A 101 -11.99 -2.57 3.04
N GLY A 102 -11.28 -1.72 2.32
CA GLY A 102 -11.89 -0.62 1.55
C GLY A 102 -12.34 0.57 2.38
N TYR A 103 -12.12 0.55 3.68
CA TYR A 103 -12.47 1.62 4.59
C TYR A 103 -11.65 2.90 4.30
N SER A 104 -12.33 4.02 4.37
CA SER A 104 -11.68 5.33 4.23
C SER A 104 -12.30 6.28 5.25
N ARG A 105 -11.46 6.97 6.02
CA ARG A 105 -11.94 7.91 7.04
C ARG A 105 -11.03 9.13 7.13
N ILE A 106 -11.67 10.26 7.39
CA ILE A 106 -11.01 11.53 7.64
C ILE A 106 -11.18 11.87 9.12
N PHE A 107 -10.06 12.09 9.80
CA PHE A 107 -10.06 12.53 11.19
C PHE A 107 -9.85 14.03 11.24
N THR A 108 -10.80 14.74 11.82
CA THR A 108 -10.68 16.18 12.03
C THR A 108 -10.04 16.41 13.40
N VAL A 109 -8.92 17.11 13.42
CA VAL A 109 -8.15 17.38 14.63
C VAL A 109 -8.03 18.88 14.82
N TYR A 110 -8.34 19.36 16.02
CA TYR A 110 -8.34 20.79 16.35
C TYR A 110 -7.18 21.17 17.24
#